data_e8e1e16e6696a614b748d03027129dbe
#
_entry.id   e8e1e16e6696a614b748d03027129dbe
#
_cell.length_a   1.000
_cell.length_b   1.000
_cell.length_c   1.000
_cell.angle_alpha   90.00
_cell.angle_beta   90.00
_cell.angle_gamma   90.00
#
_symmetry.space_group_name_H-M   'P 1'
#
loop_
_entity.id
_entity.type
_entity.pdbx_description
1 polymer ?
#
loop_
_entity_poly.entity_id
_entity_poly.type
_entity_poly.pdbx_seq_one_letter_code
_entity_poly.pdbx_strand_id
1 'polypeptide(L)'
;MAISRAQLLKELLPGLNALFGLEYAKYENEHADIYESESSDRSFEEEVKLSGFNAAPVKDEGSAISYDNAQESFTARYNHETIAMGFAITEEAMEDNLYDSLSARYTKALARAMAYTKQVKAVNPFNNGFSGGSFDSGDGVDLFSTSHPLVSGGTNANTPSTQADMNETSLEAAVISIAGWTDERGLLIAGKPRKLIIPPNLMFVAQRAVSYTHLTLPTKRIV
;
A
#
# COMPACT_ATOMS: atom_id res chain seq x y z
N MET A 1 -26.05 -17.64 -44.92
CA MET A 1 -24.68 -17.16 -44.84
C MET A 1 -23.97 -18.02 -43.80
N ALA A 2 -22.95 -18.75 -44.17
CA ALA A 2 -22.16 -19.51 -43.18
C ALA A 2 -21.20 -18.54 -42.52
N ILE A 3 -21.30 -18.38 -41.22
CA ILE A 3 -20.37 -17.58 -40.41
C ILE A 3 -19.03 -18.34 -40.41
N SER A 4 -17.96 -17.70 -40.91
CA SER A 4 -16.64 -18.33 -40.92
C SER A 4 -16.06 -18.34 -39.50
N ARG A 5 -15.28 -19.39 -39.17
CA ARG A 5 -14.52 -19.50 -37.89
C ARG A 5 -13.72 -18.22 -37.54
N ALA A 6 -13.10 -17.60 -38.54
CA ALA A 6 -12.34 -16.37 -38.36
C ALA A 6 -13.22 -15.17 -37.98
N GLN A 7 -14.48 -15.14 -38.39
CA GLN A 7 -15.42 -14.09 -37.99
C GLN A 7 -15.89 -14.29 -36.55
N LEU A 8 -16.16 -15.53 -36.15
CA LEU A 8 -16.56 -15.86 -34.78
C LEU A 8 -15.49 -15.48 -33.76
N LEU A 9 -14.22 -15.76 -34.04
CA LEU A 9 -13.07 -15.38 -33.18
C LEU A 9 -12.90 -13.86 -33.04
N LYS A 10 -13.14 -13.11 -34.13
CA LYS A 10 -13.05 -11.64 -34.12
C LYS A 10 -14.14 -10.99 -33.28
N GLU A 11 -15.31 -11.59 -33.18
CA GLU A 11 -16.42 -11.07 -32.37
C GLU A 11 -16.35 -11.52 -30.93
N LEU A 12 -15.81 -12.72 -30.66
CA LEU A 12 -15.67 -13.26 -29.31
C LEU A 12 -14.67 -12.47 -28.45
N LEU A 13 -13.52 -12.11 -29.01
CA LEU A 13 -12.45 -11.39 -28.25
C LEU A 13 -12.91 -10.05 -27.68
N PRO A 14 -13.57 -9.15 -28.43
CA PRO A 14 -14.08 -7.90 -27.86
C PRO A 14 -15.11 -8.12 -26.75
N GLY A 15 -15.98 -9.14 -26.91
CA GLY A 15 -16.96 -9.51 -25.89
C GLY A 15 -16.32 -10.00 -24.59
N LEU A 16 -15.30 -10.83 -24.67
CA LEU A 16 -14.56 -11.32 -23.50
C LEU A 16 -13.77 -10.20 -22.84
N ASN A 17 -13.16 -9.29 -23.59
CA ASN A 17 -12.48 -8.13 -23.05
C ASN A 17 -13.44 -7.18 -22.32
N ALA A 18 -14.61 -6.92 -22.90
CA ALA A 18 -15.64 -6.11 -22.24
C ALA A 18 -16.15 -6.79 -20.95
N LEU A 19 -16.38 -8.10 -20.98
CA LEU A 19 -16.78 -8.87 -19.81
C LEU A 19 -15.70 -8.86 -18.73
N PHE A 20 -14.43 -9.01 -19.11
CA PHE A 20 -13.31 -8.91 -18.20
C PHE A 20 -13.28 -7.54 -17.49
N GLY A 21 -13.38 -6.45 -18.25
CA GLY A 21 -13.40 -5.10 -17.70
C GLY A 21 -14.56 -4.87 -16.73
N LEU A 22 -15.76 -5.33 -17.08
CA LEU A 22 -16.94 -5.23 -16.20
C LEU A 22 -16.79 -6.06 -14.91
N GLU A 23 -16.25 -7.27 -15.01
CA GLU A 23 -16.05 -8.11 -13.83
C GLU A 23 -14.89 -7.60 -12.97
N TYR A 24 -13.80 -7.15 -13.57
CA TYR A 24 -12.67 -6.56 -12.84
C TYR A 24 -13.08 -5.30 -12.08
N ALA A 25 -13.90 -4.45 -12.67
CA ALA A 25 -14.39 -3.21 -12.02
C ALA A 25 -15.31 -3.47 -10.82
N LYS A 26 -15.86 -4.69 -10.65
CA LYS A 26 -16.66 -5.04 -9.47
C LYS A 26 -15.83 -5.24 -8.21
N TYR A 27 -14.55 -5.52 -8.37
CA TYR A 27 -13.65 -5.70 -7.22
C TYR A 27 -13.17 -4.35 -6.73
N GLU A 28 -13.51 -4.01 -5.49
CA GLU A 28 -13.05 -2.80 -4.83
C GLU A 28 -11.52 -2.78 -4.71
N ASN A 29 -10.93 -1.64 -5.02
CA ASN A 29 -9.51 -1.43 -4.82
C ASN A 29 -9.25 -1.02 -3.36
N GLU A 30 -9.28 -1.96 -2.43
CA GLU A 30 -9.07 -1.71 -1.00
C GLU A 30 -7.71 -1.06 -0.71
N HIS A 31 -6.69 -1.34 -1.53
CA HIS A 31 -5.38 -0.72 -1.44
C HIS A 31 -5.39 0.80 -1.70
N ALA A 32 -6.38 1.33 -2.42
CA ALA A 32 -6.51 2.77 -2.67
C ALA A 32 -6.82 3.57 -1.40
N ASP A 33 -7.28 2.91 -0.34
CA ASP A 33 -7.45 3.56 0.96
C ASP A 33 -6.15 3.72 1.74
N ILE A 34 -5.11 2.99 1.36
CA ILE A 34 -3.83 2.98 2.05
C ILE A 34 -2.80 3.76 1.26
N TYR A 35 -2.79 3.55 -0.05
CA TYR A 35 -1.81 4.11 -0.98
C TYR A 35 -2.45 5.16 -1.90
N GLU A 36 -1.71 6.19 -2.20
CA GLU A 36 -1.99 7.07 -3.32
C GLU A 36 -1.53 6.40 -4.62
N SER A 37 -2.34 6.54 -5.68
CA SER A 37 -2.04 5.95 -6.98
C SER A 37 -1.53 7.04 -7.92
N GLU A 38 -0.33 6.87 -8.40
CA GLU A 38 0.30 7.74 -9.38
C GLU A 38 0.55 7.00 -10.69
N SER A 39 0.68 7.73 -11.78
CA SER A 39 1.04 7.18 -13.09
C SER A 39 2.53 7.37 -13.33
N SER A 40 3.19 6.37 -13.91
CA SER A 40 4.60 6.43 -14.29
C SER A 40 4.82 5.91 -15.71
N ASP A 41 5.73 6.54 -16.43
CA ASP A 41 6.20 6.13 -17.76
C ASP A 41 7.58 5.44 -17.70
N ARG A 42 8.07 5.15 -16.48
CA ARG A 42 9.41 4.58 -16.26
C ARG A 42 9.31 3.12 -15.81
N SER A 43 10.44 2.43 -15.82
CA SER A 43 10.53 1.05 -15.29
C SER A 43 10.67 1.01 -13.77
N PHE A 44 11.08 2.09 -13.15
CA PHE A 44 11.19 2.27 -11.69
C PHE A 44 11.02 3.74 -11.34
N GLU A 45 10.64 4.02 -10.10
CA GLU A 45 10.64 5.36 -9.50
C GLU A 45 11.60 5.41 -8.31
N GLU A 46 12.19 6.57 -8.09
CA GLU A 46 13.09 6.83 -6.96
C GLU A 46 12.61 8.06 -6.21
N GLU A 47 12.53 7.92 -4.90
CA GLU A 47 12.26 9.03 -3.98
C GLU A 47 13.46 9.23 -3.08
N VAL A 48 13.95 10.48 -3.03
CA VAL A 48 15.02 10.89 -2.13
C VAL A 48 14.41 11.60 -0.94
N LYS A 49 14.65 11.07 0.25
CA LYS A 49 14.26 11.73 1.49
C LYS A 49 15.20 12.90 1.76
N LEU A 50 14.64 14.09 1.95
CA LEU A 50 15.39 15.28 2.35
C LEU A 50 15.29 15.48 3.86
N SER A 51 16.41 15.73 4.53
CA SER A 51 16.39 16.21 5.91
C SER A 51 15.83 17.64 5.92
N GLY A 52 14.95 17.96 6.86
CA GLY A 52 14.51 19.33 7.07
C GLY A 52 15.63 20.26 7.59
N PHE A 53 15.21 21.44 8.06
CA PHE A 53 16.08 22.39 8.75
C PHE A 53 15.91 22.25 10.27
N ASN A 54 16.91 22.70 11.01
CA ASN A 54 16.82 22.84 12.46
C ASN A 54 15.81 23.92 12.86
N ALA A 55 15.41 23.94 14.14
CA ALA A 55 14.58 25.03 14.64
C ALA A 55 15.27 26.38 14.42
N ALA A 56 14.53 27.34 13.86
CA ALA A 56 15.09 28.67 13.63
C ALA A 56 15.44 29.33 14.96
N PRO A 57 16.70 29.83 15.14
CA PRO A 57 17.08 30.55 16.32
C PRO A 57 16.43 31.92 16.40
N VAL A 58 16.21 32.43 17.59
CA VAL A 58 15.80 33.82 17.81
C VAL A 58 16.94 34.75 17.36
N LYS A 59 16.60 35.74 16.54
CA LYS A 59 17.58 36.72 16.05
C LYS A 59 17.52 37.98 16.92
N ASP A 60 18.63 38.35 17.49
CA ASP A 60 18.79 39.63 18.19
C ASP A 60 18.93 40.78 17.20
N GLU A 61 18.58 41.98 17.65
CA GLU A 61 18.75 43.18 16.86
C GLU A 61 20.24 43.44 16.54
N GLY A 62 20.55 43.67 15.25
CA GLY A 62 21.91 43.86 14.76
C GLY A 62 22.74 42.59 14.53
N SER A 63 22.25 41.41 14.92
CA SER A 63 22.96 40.16 14.65
C SER A 63 22.74 39.65 13.18
N ALA A 64 23.68 38.88 12.68
CA ALA A 64 23.56 38.22 11.35
C ALA A 64 22.48 37.13 11.37
N ILE A 65 21.89 36.83 10.18
CA ILE A 65 20.99 35.68 10.00
C ILE A 65 21.81 34.41 10.09
N SER A 66 21.28 33.41 10.78
CA SER A 66 21.84 32.05 10.77
C SER A 66 21.40 31.30 9.51
N TYR A 67 22.35 30.65 8.85
CA TYR A 67 22.08 29.77 7.69
C TYR A 67 22.15 28.32 8.15
N ASP A 68 21.23 27.50 7.67
CA ASP A 68 21.20 26.06 7.87
C ASP A 68 21.16 25.34 6.51
N ASN A 69 21.67 24.12 6.45
CA ASN A 69 21.73 23.33 5.24
C ASN A 69 20.87 22.07 5.37
N ALA A 70 19.97 21.89 4.42
CA ALA A 70 19.29 20.60 4.21
C ALA A 70 20.27 19.60 3.58
N GLN A 71 20.14 18.34 3.93
CA GLN A 71 20.94 17.24 3.40
C GLN A 71 20.02 16.21 2.75
N GLU A 72 20.50 15.60 1.67
CA GLU A 72 19.88 14.42 1.11
C GLU A 72 20.15 13.23 2.06
N SER A 73 19.12 12.45 2.32
CA SER A 73 19.15 11.27 3.16
C SER A 73 19.14 10.01 2.29
N PHE A 74 18.24 9.13 2.60
CA PHE A 74 18.10 7.83 1.95
C PHE A 74 17.27 7.91 0.67
N THR A 75 17.57 7.03 -0.30
CA THR A 75 16.82 6.90 -1.54
C THR A 75 16.04 5.60 -1.52
N ALA A 76 14.72 5.68 -1.67
CA ALA A 76 13.86 4.53 -1.87
C ALA A 76 13.63 4.32 -3.38
N ARG A 77 13.79 3.08 -3.86
CA ARG A 77 13.53 2.69 -5.25
C ARG A 77 12.35 1.75 -5.31
N TYR A 78 11.38 2.09 -6.15
CA TYR A 78 10.18 1.30 -6.43
C TYR A 78 10.27 0.72 -7.83
N ASN A 79 10.40 -0.59 -7.95
CA ASN A 79 10.42 -1.28 -9.23
C ASN A 79 9.01 -1.69 -9.65
N HIS A 80 8.66 -1.40 -10.90
CA HIS A 80 7.36 -1.79 -11.45
C HIS A 80 7.36 -3.28 -11.79
N GLU A 81 6.27 -3.97 -11.41
CA GLU A 81 6.05 -5.37 -11.74
C GLU A 81 4.79 -5.52 -12.60
N THR A 82 4.86 -6.40 -13.60
CA THR A 82 3.72 -6.70 -14.46
C THR A 82 3.00 -7.93 -13.96
N ILE A 83 1.71 -7.79 -13.67
CA ILE A 83 0.82 -8.92 -13.34
C ILE A 83 0.12 -9.33 -14.63
N ALA A 84 0.35 -10.55 -15.09
CA ALA A 84 -0.26 -11.08 -16.30
C ALA A 84 -0.67 -12.55 -16.10
N MET A 85 -1.83 -12.90 -16.61
CA MET A 85 -2.33 -14.27 -16.66
C MET A 85 -3.25 -14.42 -17.89
N GLY A 86 -3.24 -15.57 -18.51
CA GLY A 86 -4.12 -15.90 -19.63
C GLY A 86 -4.68 -17.30 -19.48
N PHE A 87 -5.70 -17.61 -20.27
CA PHE A 87 -6.22 -18.95 -20.44
C PHE A 87 -6.38 -19.25 -21.93
N ALA A 88 -6.33 -20.52 -22.28
CA ALA A 88 -6.56 -20.99 -23.65
C ALA A 88 -7.80 -21.88 -23.69
N ILE A 89 -8.54 -21.80 -24.80
CA ILE A 89 -9.66 -22.67 -25.10
C ILE A 89 -9.24 -23.54 -26.29
N THR A 90 -9.45 -24.85 -26.20
CA THR A 90 -9.11 -25.78 -27.26
C THR A 90 -10.08 -25.62 -28.44
N GLU A 91 -9.61 -25.95 -29.63
CA GLU A 91 -10.41 -25.90 -30.84
C GLU A 91 -11.61 -26.89 -30.78
N GLU A 92 -11.41 -28.06 -30.18
CA GLU A 92 -12.44 -29.07 -29.94
C GLU A 92 -13.58 -28.54 -29.07
N ALA A 93 -13.23 -27.82 -27.95
CA ALA A 93 -14.25 -27.20 -27.09
C ALA A 93 -15.05 -26.11 -27.84
N MET A 94 -14.44 -25.44 -28.81
CA MET A 94 -15.12 -24.47 -29.65
C MET A 94 -16.06 -25.15 -30.66
N GLU A 95 -15.71 -26.32 -31.22
CA GLU A 95 -16.54 -27.11 -32.14
C GLU A 95 -17.77 -27.67 -31.45
N ASP A 96 -17.65 -28.13 -30.22
CA ASP A 96 -18.73 -28.68 -29.40
C ASP A 96 -19.70 -27.61 -28.82
N ASN A 97 -19.53 -26.36 -29.21
CA ASN A 97 -20.38 -25.22 -28.80
C ASN A 97 -20.44 -24.99 -27.27
N LEU A 98 -19.43 -25.48 -26.51
CA LEU A 98 -19.33 -25.34 -25.06
C LEU A 98 -18.62 -24.04 -24.64
N TYR A 99 -18.11 -23.27 -25.60
CA TYR A 99 -17.22 -22.14 -25.35
C TYR A 99 -17.91 -20.92 -24.73
N ASP A 100 -19.18 -20.64 -24.99
CA ASP A 100 -19.86 -19.44 -24.55
C ASP A 100 -19.96 -19.37 -23.02
N SER A 101 -20.48 -20.40 -22.39
CA SER A 101 -20.64 -20.46 -20.95
C SER A 101 -19.28 -20.67 -20.27
N LEU A 102 -18.37 -21.43 -20.88
CA LEU A 102 -17.07 -21.78 -20.34
C LEU A 102 -16.11 -20.56 -20.38
N SER A 103 -16.04 -19.89 -21.53
CA SER A 103 -15.19 -18.69 -21.70
C SER A 103 -15.61 -17.55 -20.79
N ALA A 104 -16.92 -17.32 -20.62
CA ALA A 104 -17.43 -16.33 -19.69
C ALA A 104 -17.08 -16.66 -18.22
N ARG A 105 -17.15 -17.93 -17.83
CA ARG A 105 -16.75 -18.39 -16.49
C ARG A 105 -15.25 -18.21 -16.24
N TYR A 106 -14.41 -18.58 -17.20
CA TYR A 106 -12.95 -18.41 -17.09
C TYR A 106 -12.54 -16.94 -17.09
N THR A 107 -13.20 -16.09 -17.88
CA THR A 107 -12.96 -14.65 -17.88
C THR A 107 -13.27 -14.03 -16.51
N LYS A 108 -14.38 -14.42 -15.88
CA LYS A 108 -14.71 -13.97 -14.51
C LYS A 108 -13.70 -14.47 -13.49
N ALA A 109 -13.27 -15.73 -13.60
CA ALA A 109 -12.25 -16.29 -12.72
C ALA A 109 -10.89 -15.59 -12.88
N LEU A 110 -10.51 -15.26 -14.12
CA LEU A 110 -9.32 -14.50 -14.44
C LEU A 110 -9.34 -13.10 -13.81
N ALA A 111 -10.44 -12.36 -13.99
CA ALA A 111 -10.62 -11.04 -13.41
C ALA A 111 -10.48 -11.07 -11.87
N ARG A 112 -11.10 -12.05 -11.23
CA ARG A 112 -10.97 -12.26 -9.78
C ARG A 112 -9.53 -12.57 -9.37
N ALA A 113 -8.85 -13.47 -10.08
CA ALA A 113 -7.47 -13.86 -9.76
C ALA A 113 -6.50 -12.67 -9.89
N MET A 114 -6.65 -11.86 -10.92
CA MET A 114 -5.82 -10.67 -11.11
C MET A 114 -6.07 -9.60 -10.04
N ALA A 115 -7.33 -9.32 -9.71
CA ALA A 115 -7.69 -8.41 -8.63
C ALA A 115 -7.13 -8.89 -7.29
N TYR A 116 -7.27 -10.19 -6.98
CA TYR A 116 -6.72 -10.79 -5.77
C TYR A 116 -5.19 -10.65 -5.69
N THR A 117 -4.47 -10.93 -6.78
CA THR A 117 -3.01 -10.80 -6.81
C THR A 117 -2.58 -9.36 -6.54
N LYS A 118 -3.29 -8.37 -7.11
CA LYS A 118 -3.02 -6.96 -6.87
C LYS A 118 -3.21 -6.60 -5.39
N GLN A 119 -4.28 -7.06 -4.75
CA GLN A 119 -4.53 -6.83 -3.32
C GLN A 119 -3.47 -7.48 -2.44
N VAL A 120 -3.11 -8.74 -2.69
CA VAL A 120 -2.05 -9.45 -1.96
C VAL A 120 -0.72 -8.71 -2.08
N LYS A 121 -0.34 -8.27 -3.28
CA LYS A 121 0.88 -7.48 -3.49
C LYS A 121 0.86 -6.17 -2.70
N ALA A 122 -0.28 -5.49 -2.64
CA ALA A 122 -0.42 -4.25 -1.90
C ALA A 122 -0.34 -4.43 -0.37
N VAL A 123 -0.78 -5.58 0.16
CA VAL A 123 -0.75 -5.85 1.61
C VAL A 123 0.58 -6.48 2.07
N ASN A 124 1.33 -7.10 1.16
CA ASN A 124 2.59 -7.76 1.48
C ASN A 124 3.61 -6.89 2.24
N PRO A 125 3.81 -5.59 1.93
CA PRO A 125 4.72 -4.75 2.71
C PRO A 125 4.35 -4.68 4.19
N PHE A 126 3.05 -4.66 4.52
CA PHE A 126 2.59 -4.66 5.92
C PHE A 126 2.77 -6.01 6.61
N ASN A 127 2.46 -7.10 5.90
CA ASN A 127 2.59 -8.44 6.46
C ASN A 127 4.05 -8.86 6.69
N ASN A 128 4.97 -8.38 5.85
CA ASN A 128 6.38 -8.75 5.89
C ASN A 128 7.30 -7.59 6.32
N GLY A 129 6.74 -6.47 6.75
CA GLY A 129 7.49 -5.28 7.12
C GLY A 129 8.33 -5.39 8.40
N PHE A 130 8.22 -6.51 9.14
CA PHE A 130 9.05 -6.86 10.30
C PHE A 130 10.14 -7.90 9.98
N SER A 131 10.21 -8.37 8.73
CA SER A 131 11.10 -9.48 8.31
C SER A 131 12.15 -8.95 7.36
N GLY A 132 13.41 -8.97 7.77
CA GLY A 132 14.53 -8.40 7.01
C GLY A 132 14.64 -8.86 5.57
N GLY A 133 14.95 -7.93 4.69
CA GLY A 133 15.46 -8.19 3.35
C GLY A 133 14.45 -8.22 2.20
N SER A 134 13.14 -8.22 2.45
CA SER A 134 12.15 -8.26 1.36
C SER A 134 11.38 -6.95 1.16
N PHE A 135 11.22 -6.18 2.22
CA PHE A 135 10.50 -4.90 2.23
C PHE A 135 11.22 -3.89 3.13
N ASP A 136 12.53 -3.77 2.91
CA ASP A 136 13.34 -2.77 3.60
C ASP A 136 12.94 -1.37 3.12
N SER A 137 12.93 -0.42 4.02
CA SER A 137 12.76 0.97 3.67
C SER A 137 14.02 1.51 2.98
N GLY A 138 13.95 2.71 2.40
CA GLY A 138 15.09 3.31 1.70
C GLY A 138 16.36 3.49 2.56
N ASP A 139 16.24 3.38 3.87
CA ASP A 139 17.34 3.42 4.84
C ASP A 139 18.01 2.06 5.10
N GLY A 140 17.56 1.00 4.42
CA GLY A 140 18.11 -0.36 4.54
C GLY A 140 17.70 -1.11 5.80
N VAL A 141 16.66 -0.64 6.49
CA VAL A 141 16.08 -1.29 7.68
C VAL A 141 14.66 -1.74 7.37
N ASP A 142 14.15 -2.75 8.08
CA ASP A 142 12.77 -3.23 7.95
C ASP A 142 11.77 -2.06 8.00
N LEU A 143 10.68 -2.16 7.22
CA LEU A 143 9.66 -1.12 7.16
C LEU A 143 9.12 -0.73 8.55
N PHE A 144 8.99 -1.70 9.44
CA PHE A 144 8.62 -1.49 10.84
C PHE A 144 9.79 -1.84 11.76
N SER A 145 10.45 -0.82 12.29
CA SER A 145 11.64 -0.99 13.11
C SER A 145 11.67 0.01 14.28
N THR A 146 12.40 -0.36 15.31
CA THR A 146 12.73 0.54 16.45
C THR A 146 14.00 1.33 16.22
N SER A 147 14.67 1.18 15.07
CA SER A 147 16.02 1.69 14.84
C SER A 147 16.25 2.26 13.45
N HIS A 148 15.29 3.00 12.90
CA HIS A 148 15.47 3.72 11.64
C HIS A 148 16.59 4.78 11.79
N PRO A 149 17.67 4.71 11.01
CA PRO A 149 18.78 5.62 11.14
C PRO A 149 18.40 7.06 10.73
N LEU A 150 18.94 8.04 11.44
CA LEU A 150 18.86 9.45 11.12
C LEU A 150 20.15 9.93 10.48
N VAL A 151 20.08 10.84 9.52
CA VAL A 151 21.28 11.45 8.89
C VAL A 151 22.13 12.22 9.91
N SER A 152 21.48 12.86 10.88
CA SER A 152 22.13 13.58 11.96
C SER A 152 22.78 12.69 13.02
N GLY A 153 22.64 11.36 12.90
CA GLY A 153 23.03 10.37 13.90
C GLY A 153 21.90 10.07 14.89
N GLY A 154 21.89 8.84 15.41
CA GLY A 154 20.80 8.31 16.24
C GLY A 154 19.78 7.54 15.43
N THR A 155 18.67 7.18 16.05
CA THR A 155 17.62 6.36 15.46
C THR A 155 16.23 6.83 15.88
N ASN A 156 15.26 6.66 14.99
CA ASN A 156 13.83 6.81 15.27
C ASN A 156 13.13 5.45 15.21
N ALA A 157 12.06 5.31 15.99
CA ALA A 157 11.21 4.12 16.00
C ALA A 157 9.83 4.45 15.41
N ASN A 158 9.33 3.57 14.54
CA ASN A 158 7.95 3.61 14.05
C ASN A 158 7.10 2.45 14.60
N THR A 159 7.68 1.66 15.52
CA THR A 159 7.01 0.58 16.24
C THR A 159 7.20 0.76 17.75
N PRO A 160 6.28 0.25 18.58
CA PRO A 160 6.48 0.23 20.02
C PRO A 160 7.67 -0.67 20.40
N SER A 161 8.41 -0.29 21.41
CA SER A 161 9.55 -1.07 21.94
C SER A 161 9.11 -2.40 22.55
N THR A 162 7.87 -2.48 23.03
CA THR A 162 7.25 -3.70 23.56
C THR A 162 5.97 -3.95 22.78
N GLN A 163 5.92 -5.10 22.11
CA GLN A 163 4.75 -5.53 21.38
C GLN A 163 3.63 -5.88 22.37
N ALA A 164 2.41 -5.52 22.05
CA ALA A 164 1.23 -5.80 22.85
C ALA A 164 0.05 -6.19 21.95
N ASP A 165 -0.83 -7.04 22.48
CA ASP A 165 -2.10 -7.34 21.82
C ASP A 165 -2.96 -6.08 21.71
N MET A 166 -3.82 -6.07 20.71
CA MET A 166 -4.72 -4.95 20.47
C MET A 166 -5.77 -4.84 21.59
N ASN A 167 -5.70 -3.75 22.33
CA ASN A 167 -6.68 -3.37 23.36
C ASN A 167 -6.75 -1.83 23.44
N GLU A 168 -7.60 -1.32 24.31
CA GLU A 168 -7.79 0.13 24.53
C GLU A 168 -6.46 0.81 24.92
N THR A 169 -5.77 0.27 25.91
CA THR A 169 -4.52 0.84 26.41
C THR A 169 -3.41 0.84 25.36
N SER A 170 -3.28 -0.22 24.57
CA SER A 170 -2.28 -0.29 23.51
C SER A 170 -2.59 0.67 22.35
N LEU A 171 -3.89 0.89 22.06
CA LEU A 171 -4.31 1.86 21.06
C LEU A 171 -4.06 3.30 21.52
N GLU A 172 -4.36 3.63 22.77
CA GLU A 172 -4.05 4.93 23.37
C GLU A 172 -2.54 5.21 23.36
N ALA A 173 -1.72 4.22 23.77
CA ALA A 173 -0.27 4.33 23.73
C ALA A 173 0.27 4.58 22.30
N ALA A 174 -0.32 3.92 21.30
CA ALA A 174 0.05 4.12 19.89
C ALA A 174 -0.29 5.55 19.42
N VAL A 175 -1.45 6.07 19.78
CA VAL A 175 -1.86 7.45 19.44
C VAL A 175 -0.94 8.48 20.08
N ILE A 176 -0.59 8.30 21.36
CA ILE A 176 0.34 9.17 22.08
C ILE A 176 1.72 9.10 21.44
N SER A 177 2.19 7.91 21.09
CA SER A 177 3.49 7.72 20.41
C SER A 177 3.55 8.46 19.08
N ILE A 178 2.53 8.32 18.24
CA ILE A 178 2.45 9.00 16.93
C ILE A 178 2.44 10.53 17.10
N ALA A 179 1.75 11.04 18.10
CA ALA A 179 1.73 12.48 18.38
C ALA A 179 3.10 13.04 18.81
N GLY A 180 3.95 12.20 19.36
CA GLY A 180 5.32 12.53 19.79
C GLY A 180 6.40 12.30 18.73
N TRP A 181 6.06 11.87 17.52
CA TRP A 181 7.05 11.63 16.47
C TRP A 181 7.75 12.90 16.03
N THR A 182 9.05 12.78 15.79
CA THR A 182 9.92 13.86 15.33
C THR A 182 10.48 13.58 13.95
N ASP A 183 10.85 14.64 13.25
CA ASP A 183 11.56 14.56 11.98
C ASP A 183 13.07 14.24 12.16
N GLU A 184 13.84 14.28 11.06
CA GLU A 184 15.29 14.06 11.03
C GLU A 184 16.09 15.03 11.92
N ARG A 185 15.53 16.19 12.26
CA ARG A 185 16.14 17.25 13.06
C ARG A 185 15.59 17.33 14.49
N GLY A 186 14.69 16.40 14.86
CA GLY A 186 14.07 16.36 16.18
C GLY A 186 12.89 17.31 16.37
N LEU A 187 12.37 17.91 15.29
CA LEU A 187 11.19 18.76 15.36
C LEU A 187 9.92 17.88 15.35
N LEU A 188 8.93 18.22 16.18
CA LEU A 188 7.66 17.50 16.23
C LEU A 188 6.91 17.60 14.89
N ILE A 189 6.53 16.46 14.34
CA ILE A 189 5.75 16.37 13.09
C ILE A 189 4.26 16.64 13.35
N ALA A 190 3.81 16.59 14.61
CA ALA A 190 2.41 16.69 15.02
C ALA A 190 1.50 15.67 14.29
N GLY A 191 2.00 14.45 14.14
CA GLY A 191 1.31 13.35 13.47
C GLY A 191 -0.02 13.02 14.15
N LYS A 192 -1.05 12.74 13.33
CA LYS A 192 -2.35 12.27 13.81
C LYS A 192 -2.70 10.96 13.09
N PRO A 193 -2.98 9.87 13.81
CA PRO A 193 -3.44 8.64 13.18
C PRO A 193 -4.77 8.90 12.47
N ARG A 194 -4.89 8.40 11.24
CA ARG A 194 -6.10 8.61 10.41
C ARG A 194 -6.86 7.32 10.16
N LYS A 195 -6.14 6.19 10.07
CA LYS A 195 -6.72 4.89 9.73
C LYS A 195 -6.12 3.81 10.59
N LEU A 196 -6.96 2.86 11.00
CA LEU A 196 -6.56 1.66 11.70
C LEU A 196 -6.75 0.47 10.76
N ILE A 197 -5.65 -0.17 10.38
CA ILE A 197 -5.66 -1.35 9.51
C ILE A 197 -5.57 -2.58 10.41
N ILE A 198 -6.52 -3.47 10.28
CA ILE A 198 -6.65 -4.65 11.14
C ILE A 198 -7.00 -5.89 10.33
N PRO A 199 -6.54 -7.07 10.76
CA PRO A 199 -7.03 -8.32 10.20
C PRO A 199 -8.48 -8.59 10.64
N PRO A 200 -9.25 -9.38 9.85
CA PRO A 200 -10.68 -9.61 10.11
C PRO A 200 -11.02 -10.18 11.49
N ASN A 201 -10.14 -10.99 12.06
CA ASN A 201 -10.31 -11.60 13.37
C ASN A 201 -10.28 -10.58 14.53
N LEU A 202 -9.68 -9.41 14.34
CA LEU A 202 -9.63 -8.35 15.35
C LEU A 202 -10.72 -7.29 15.19
N MET A 203 -11.63 -7.43 14.22
CA MET A 203 -12.63 -6.42 13.88
C MET A 203 -13.49 -6.02 15.12
N PHE A 204 -13.98 -6.97 15.89
CA PHE A 204 -14.81 -6.67 17.06
C PHE A 204 -14.00 -6.09 18.23
N VAL A 205 -12.74 -6.47 18.37
CA VAL A 205 -11.84 -5.89 19.38
C VAL A 205 -11.56 -4.43 19.04
N ALA A 206 -11.23 -4.15 17.78
CA ALA A 206 -11.01 -2.81 17.30
C ALA A 206 -12.22 -1.90 17.43
N GLN A 207 -13.41 -2.42 17.09
CA GLN A 207 -14.65 -1.66 17.22
C GLN A 207 -14.92 -1.24 18.68
N ARG A 208 -14.68 -2.15 19.64
CA ARG A 208 -14.80 -1.82 21.08
C ARG A 208 -13.76 -0.77 21.49
N ALA A 209 -12.47 -1.01 21.18
CA ALA A 209 -11.40 -0.09 21.56
C ALA A 209 -11.62 1.32 21.01
N VAL A 210 -11.97 1.46 19.73
CA VAL A 210 -12.23 2.77 19.09
C VAL A 210 -13.47 3.43 19.66
N SER A 211 -14.54 2.67 20.00
CA SER A 211 -15.76 3.22 20.60
C SER A 211 -15.52 3.82 21.98
N TYR A 212 -14.64 3.24 22.78
CA TYR A 212 -14.31 3.76 24.11
C TYR A 212 -13.36 4.97 24.08
N THR A 213 -12.44 5.04 23.13
CA THR A 213 -11.45 6.12 23.06
C THR A 213 -11.97 7.43 22.46
N HIS A 214 -13.26 7.52 22.08
CA HIS A 214 -13.85 8.67 21.37
C HIS A 214 -13.07 9.11 20.10
N LEU A 215 -12.18 8.26 19.60
CA LEU A 215 -11.47 8.49 18.34
C LEU A 215 -12.38 8.08 17.18
N THR A 216 -12.78 9.03 16.37
CA THR A 216 -13.47 8.79 15.09
C THR A 216 -12.46 8.37 14.03
N LEU A 217 -11.77 7.25 14.23
CA LEU A 217 -10.91 6.67 13.24
C LEU A 217 -11.76 5.80 12.29
N PRO A 218 -11.75 6.05 10.98
CA PRO A 218 -12.39 5.15 10.04
C PRO A 218 -11.65 3.81 10.06
N THR A 219 -12.35 2.75 10.49
CA THR A 219 -11.83 1.39 10.42
C THR A 219 -12.24 0.78 9.09
N LYS A 220 -11.27 0.33 8.30
CA LYS A 220 -11.53 -0.42 7.08
C LYS A 220 -10.90 -1.82 7.17
N ARG A 221 -11.67 -2.81 6.73
CA ARG A 221 -11.26 -4.20 6.66
C ARG A 221 -10.47 -4.41 5.37
N ILE A 222 -9.25 -4.94 5.48
CA ILE A 222 -8.46 -5.45 4.35
C ILE A 222 -8.40 -6.97 4.48
N VAL A 223 -8.66 -7.65 3.37
CA VAL A 223 -8.71 -9.12 3.27
C VAL A 223 -7.31 -9.71 3.19
#